data_ce5b8691e83b79b0e9278c387bcb5af0
#
_entry.id   ce5b8691e83b79b0e9278c387bcb5af0
#
_cell.length_a   1.000
_cell.length_b   1.000
_cell.length_c   1.000
_cell.angle_alpha   90.00
_cell.angle_beta   90.00
_cell.angle_gamma   90.00
#
_symmetry.space_group_name_H-M   'P 1'
#
loop_
_entity.id
_entity.type
_entity.pdbx_description
1 polymer ?
#
loop_
_entity_poly.entity_id
_entity_poly.type
_entity_poly.pdbx_seq_one_letter_code
_entity_poly.pdbx_strand_id
1 'polypeptide(L)'
;MALKKLLAATALTLAAPFAYAQSALESGLGELEHIGKPEQAGLSFQAGVTELASDIRWLDNMLLVIITVISVFVMILLAICIVRYNARANKTPATFTHNTPIEIAWTVVPILILVFIGAFSLPVLFKQQEIPEGDVTIKVTGYQWYWGYEYVDHEVGFESYMIGAPATGGDYRLNDDVRAQLADAGYTEDEFLLATDTAVVVPVNKTIVMQVTGADVIHSWTIPAFGVKQDAVPGRLAELWFEAEEEGVYFGQCSELCGFAHAYMPITVKVVSEEAYEAWLAAAVDEYGGNPESLPAFETAMN
;
A
#
# COMPACT_ATOMS: atom_id res chain seq x y z
N MET A 1 -29.61 -12.37 -35.95
CA MET A 1 -28.37 -11.57 -36.01
C MET A 1 -28.58 -10.10 -35.61
N ALA A 2 -29.68 -9.45 -35.92
CA ALA A 2 -29.95 -8.04 -35.58
C ALA A 2 -30.09 -7.79 -34.04
N LEU A 3 -30.73 -8.72 -33.32
CA LEU A 3 -30.98 -8.56 -31.87
C LEU A 3 -29.68 -8.63 -31.02
N LYS A 4 -28.69 -9.46 -31.43
CA LYS A 4 -27.38 -9.53 -30.76
C LYS A 4 -26.52 -8.27 -30.97
N LYS A 5 -26.68 -7.60 -32.11
CA LYS A 5 -25.99 -6.32 -32.38
C LYS A 5 -26.62 -5.15 -31.62
N LEU A 6 -27.94 -5.20 -31.35
CA LEU A 6 -28.64 -4.17 -30.58
C LEU A 6 -28.25 -4.24 -29.08
N LEU A 7 -28.09 -5.47 -28.52
CA LEU A 7 -27.65 -5.66 -27.14
C LEU A 7 -26.18 -5.29 -26.92
N ALA A 8 -25.31 -5.49 -27.93
CA ALA A 8 -23.92 -5.05 -27.85
C ALA A 8 -23.79 -3.52 -27.94
N ALA A 9 -24.64 -2.85 -28.74
CA ALA A 9 -24.64 -1.39 -28.83
C ALA A 9 -25.18 -0.71 -27.57
N THR A 10 -26.17 -1.31 -26.87
CA THR A 10 -26.69 -0.79 -25.60
C THR A 10 -25.74 -1.00 -24.43
N ALA A 11 -24.90 -2.06 -24.41
CA ALA A 11 -23.88 -2.24 -23.39
C ALA A 11 -22.73 -1.22 -23.53
N LEU A 12 -22.35 -0.88 -24.78
CA LEU A 12 -21.29 0.11 -25.02
C LEU A 12 -21.70 1.55 -24.63
N THR A 13 -23.00 1.88 -24.72
CA THR A 13 -23.49 3.22 -24.38
C THR A 13 -23.72 3.46 -22.89
N LEU A 14 -23.71 2.41 -22.07
CA LEU A 14 -23.81 2.54 -20.61
C LEU A 14 -22.44 2.60 -19.90
N ALA A 15 -21.39 2.08 -20.52
CA ALA A 15 -20.02 2.18 -19.97
C ALA A 15 -19.34 3.53 -20.29
N ALA A 16 -19.71 4.18 -21.38
CA ALA A 16 -19.12 5.46 -21.80
C ALA A 16 -19.34 6.64 -20.80
N PRO A 17 -20.50 6.82 -20.14
CA PRO A 17 -20.68 7.93 -19.22
C PRO A 17 -19.84 7.80 -17.95
N PHE A 18 -19.61 6.60 -17.43
CA PHE A 18 -18.78 6.39 -16.22
C PHE A 18 -17.30 6.73 -16.47
N ALA A 19 -16.71 6.28 -17.56
CA ALA A 19 -15.33 6.61 -17.91
C ALA A 19 -15.12 8.11 -18.18
N TYR A 20 -16.14 8.81 -18.69
CA TYR A 20 -16.06 10.25 -18.96
C TYR A 20 -16.19 11.08 -17.66
N ALA A 21 -17.07 10.69 -16.75
CA ALA A 21 -17.25 11.34 -15.44
C ALA A 21 -15.97 11.23 -14.60
N GLN A 22 -15.34 10.08 -14.60
CA GLN A 22 -14.12 9.79 -13.87
C GLN A 22 -12.92 10.62 -14.36
N SER A 23 -12.75 10.75 -15.69
CA SER A 23 -11.72 11.61 -16.27
C SER A 23 -11.94 13.10 -15.93
N ALA A 24 -13.20 13.52 -15.73
CA ALA A 24 -13.55 14.89 -15.35
C ALA A 24 -13.21 15.17 -13.87
N LEU A 25 -13.47 14.23 -12.96
CA LEU A 25 -13.10 14.32 -11.55
C LEU A 25 -11.58 14.39 -11.35
N GLU A 26 -10.83 13.59 -12.10
CA GLU A 26 -9.37 13.55 -12.00
C GLU A 26 -8.66 14.67 -12.77
N SER A 27 -9.27 15.25 -13.80
CA SER A 27 -8.69 16.37 -14.55
C SER A 27 -8.49 17.65 -13.72
N GLY A 28 -9.22 17.79 -12.62
CA GLY A 28 -9.08 18.89 -11.67
C GLY A 28 -7.89 18.77 -10.71
N LEU A 29 -7.28 17.58 -10.61
CA LEU A 29 -6.21 17.31 -9.65
C LEU A 29 -4.82 17.82 -10.09
N GLY A 30 -4.68 18.27 -11.34
CA GLY A 30 -3.40 18.68 -11.92
C GLY A 30 -2.53 17.48 -12.33
N GLU A 31 -1.31 17.78 -12.78
CA GLU A 31 -0.33 16.77 -13.14
C GLU A 31 0.45 16.35 -11.89
N LEU A 32 0.24 15.11 -11.43
CA LEU A 32 0.88 14.55 -10.23
C LEU A 32 2.05 13.65 -10.63
N GLU A 33 3.15 13.70 -9.88
CA GLU A 33 4.28 12.80 -10.05
C GLU A 33 3.94 11.41 -9.50
N HIS A 34 4.32 10.34 -10.19
CA HIS A 34 4.12 8.94 -9.77
C HIS A 34 5.29 8.47 -8.91
N ILE A 35 5.25 8.80 -7.63
CA ILE A 35 6.35 8.61 -6.67
C ILE A 35 6.33 7.22 -6.06
N GLY A 36 5.17 6.77 -5.61
CA GLY A 36 5.01 5.58 -4.78
C GLY A 36 4.91 4.28 -5.58
N LYS A 37 5.85 3.99 -6.48
CA LYS A 37 5.89 2.73 -7.24
C LYS A 37 7.15 1.92 -6.98
N PRO A 38 7.11 0.58 -7.17
CA PRO A 38 8.29 -0.27 -7.01
C PRO A 38 9.37 0.07 -8.05
N GLU A 39 10.63 0.09 -7.61
CA GLU A 39 11.79 0.21 -8.50
C GLU A 39 12.26 -1.17 -8.95
N GLN A 40 12.69 -1.28 -10.21
CA GLN A 40 13.24 -2.53 -10.74
C GLN A 40 14.53 -2.93 -10.00
N ALA A 41 14.57 -4.16 -9.49
CA ALA A 41 15.68 -4.70 -8.70
C ALA A 41 15.98 -3.92 -7.40
N GLY A 42 15.02 -3.19 -6.85
CA GLY A 42 15.14 -2.55 -5.54
C GLY A 42 15.46 -3.54 -4.42
N LEU A 43 16.41 -3.20 -3.55
CA LEU A 43 16.83 -4.02 -2.41
C LEU A 43 16.31 -3.48 -1.07
N SER A 44 15.67 -2.33 -1.06
CA SER A 44 15.11 -1.68 0.13
C SER A 44 13.65 -1.32 -0.09
N PHE A 45 12.98 -0.89 0.97
CA PHE A 45 11.65 -0.31 0.85
C PHE A 45 11.63 0.92 -0.08
N GLN A 46 10.46 1.21 -0.65
CA GLN A 46 10.22 2.43 -1.42
C GLN A 46 10.56 3.68 -0.58
N ALA A 47 10.78 4.80 -1.25
CA ALA A 47 10.94 6.08 -0.55
C ALA A 47 9.71 6.35 0.31
N GLY A 48 9.93 6.60 1.61
CA GLY A 48 8.85 6.94 2.54
C GLY A 48 8.48 8.40 2.42
N VAL A 49 7.19 8.68 2.40
CA VAL A 49 6.63 10.04 2.33
C VAL A 49 5.77 10.37 3.55
N THR A 50 5.92 9.58 4.60
CA THR A 50 5.32 9.80 5.92
C THR A 50 6.38 9.64 7.00
N GLU A 51 6.15 10.24 8.17
CA GLU A 51 7.02 10.03 9.32
C GLU A 51 7.07 8.53 9.72
N LEU A 52 5.93 7.82 9.66
CA LEU A 52 5.85 6.37 9.93
C LEU A 52 6.73 5.55 8.97
N ALA A 53 6.69 5.83 7.68
CA ALA A 53 7.53 5.15 6.69
C ALA A 53 9.01 5.41 6.91
N SER A 54 9.36 6.63 7.31
CA SER A 54 10.74 7.03 7.64
C SER A 54 11.27 6.29 8.86
N ASP A 55 10.46 6.16 9.92
CA ASP A 55 10.79 5.40 11.13
C ASP A 55 10.98 3.91 10.82
N ILE A 56 10.10 3.31 10.02
CA ILE A 56 10.20 1.91 9.57
C ILE A 56 11.48 1.70 8.76
N ARG A 57 11.79 2.59 7.83
CA ARG A 57 12.99 2.50 6.99
C ARG A 57 14.27 2.62 7.81
N TRP A 58 14.29 3.49 8.82
CA TRP A 58 15.40 3.58 9.76
C TRP A 58 15.58 2.27 10.53
N LEU A 59 14.47 1.70 11.05
CA LEU A 59 14.48 0.43 11.79
C LEU A 59 14.95 -0.73 10.92
N ASP A 60 14.47 -0.81 9.66
CA ASP A 60 14.90 -1.81 8.69
C ASP A 60 16.41 -1.74 8.43
N ASN A 61 16.95 -0.56 8.16
CA ASN A 61 18.39 -0.36 7.97
C ASN A 61 19.21 -0.80 9.20
N MET A 62 18.76 -0.49 10.40
CA MET A 62 19.40 -0.94 11.65
C MET A 62 19.40 -2.48 11.74
N LEU A 63 18.27 -3.12 11.46
CA LEU A 63 18.15 -4.58 11.44
C LEU A 63 19.02 -5.22 10.38
N LEU A 64 19.09 -4.65 9.17
CA LEU A 64 19.95 -5.13 8.07
C LEU A 64 21.43 -5.14 8.48
N VAL A 65 21.90 -4.12 9.20
CA VAL A 65 23.27 -4.10 9.72
C VAL A 65 23.47 -5.23 10.74
N ILE A 66 22.56 -5.40 11.70
CA ILE A 66 22.67 -6.43 12.76
C ILE A 66 22.69 -7.83 12.12
N ILE A 67 21.73 -8.15 11.24
CA ILE A 67 21.65 -9.48 10.62
C ILE A 67 22.82 -9.76 9.68
N THR A 68 23.34 -8.74 9.00
CA THR A 68 24.53 -8.88 8.15
C THR A 68 25.75 -9.24 8.99
N VAL A 69 25.99 -8.54 10.09
CA VAL A 69 27.11 -8.84 11.01
C VAL A 69 26.99 -10.26 11.56
N ILE A 70 25.80 -10.67 11.99
CA ILE A 70 25.56 -12.04 12.50
C ILE A 70 25.80 -13.07 11.39
N SER A 71 25.31 -12.85 10.19
CA SER A 71 25.45 -13.77 9.06
C SER A 71 26.93 -13.93 8.65
N VAL A 72 27.67 -12.83 8.56
CA VAL A 72 29.11 -12.85 8.26
C VAL A 72 29.86 -13.57 9.36
N PHE A 73 29.54 -13.32 10.63
CA PHE A 73 30.15 -14.03 11.77
C PHE A 73 29.94 -15.55 11.68
N VAL A 74 28.71 -16.00 11.41
CA VAL A 74 28.40 -17.43 11.25
C VAL A 74 29.14 -18.03 10.05
N MET A 75 29.21 -17.33 8.91
CA MET A 75 29.96 -17.79 7.75
C MET A 75 31.45 -17.94 8.05
N ILE A 76 32.04 -17.02 8.80
CA ILE A 76 33.45 -17.10 9.23
C ILE A 76 33.65 -18.34 10.14
N LEU A 77 32.78 -18.61 11.09
CA LEU A 77 32.86 -19.79 11.95
C LEU A 77 32.77 -21.08 11.13
N LEU A 78 31.84 -21.15 10.17
CA LEU A 78 31.73 -22.30 9.26
C LEU A 78 33.00 -22.49 8.42
N ALA A 79 33.55 -21.40 7.85
CA ALA A 79 34.80 -21.45 7.12
C ALA A 79 35.97 -21.97 7.98
N ILE A 80 36.09 -21.53 9.24
CA ILE A 80 37.06 -22.03 10.19
C ILE A 80 36.87 -23.53 10.44
N CYS A 81 35.65 -23.99 10.62
CA CYS A 81 35.35 -25.40 10.80
C CYS A 81 35.77 -26.22 9.57
N ILE A 82 35.41 -25.77 8.38
CA ILE A 82 35.76 -26.45 7.12
C ILE A 82 37.29 -26.51 6.90
N VAL A 83 38.02 -25.42 7.17
CA VAL A 83 39.45 -25.35 6.92
C VAL A 83 40.27 -26.05 8.01
N ARG A 84 39.95 -25.83 9.29
CA ARG A 84 40.81 -26.29 10.41
C ARG A 84 40.39 -27.62 11.01
N TYR A 85 39.08 -27.99 10.96
CA TYR A 85 38.53 -29.16 11.65
C TYR A 85 38.07 -30.28 10.69
N ASN A 86 38.51 -30.29 9.43
CA ASN A 86 38.27 -31.41 8.54
C ASN A 86 39.22 -32.59 8.83
N ALA A 87 38.87 -33.79 8.37
CA ALA A 87 39.61 -35.03 8.64
C ALA A 87 41.09 -35.02 8.16
N ARG A 88 41.46 -34.14 7.22
CA ARG A 88 42.85 -34.00 6.73
C ARG A 88 43.66 -33.09 7.63
N ALA A 89 43.12 -31.99 8.07
CA ALA A 89 43.77 -30.98 8.89
C ALA A 89 43.82 -31.36 10.37
N ASN A 90 42.77 -31.99 10.88
CA ASN A 90 42.62 -32.35 12.30
C ASN A 90 42.48 -33.88 12.47
N LYS A 91 43.59 -34.57 12.60
CA LYS A 91 43.63 -36.04 12.74
C LYS A 91 43.22 -36.53 14.10
N THR A 92 43.33 -35.71 15.12
CA THR A 92 43.00 -36.05 16.51
C THR A 92 41.90 -35.14 17.03
N PRO A 93 40.64 -35.61 17.11
CA PRO A 93 39.54 -34.81 17.64
C PRO A 93 39.76 -34.46 19.12
N ALA A 94 39.29 -33.29 19.53
CA ALA A 94 39.24 -32.91 20.95
C ALA A 94 38.24 -33.76 21.70
N THR A 95 38.49 -33.98 23.00
CA THR A 95 37.68 -34.84 23.87
C THR A 95 36.77 -34.05 24.81
N PHE A 96 36.91 -32.72 24.88
CA PHE A 96 35.99 -31.87 25.67
C PHE A 96 34.63 -31.79 25.02
N THR A 97 33.57 -31.79 25.84
CA THR A 97 32.17 -31.81 25.39
C THR A 97 31.40 -30.55 25.74
N HIS A 98 31.98 -29.65 26.55
CA HIS A 98 31.33 -28.41 26.97
C HIS A 98 32.35 -27.30 27.21
N ASN A 99 31.86 -26.05 27.20
CA ASN A 99 32.63 -24.87 27.59
C ASN A 99 31.66 -23.82 28.15
N THR A 100 31.49 -23.82 29.45
CA THR A 100 30.53 -22.97 30.17
C THR A 100 30.62 -21.47 29.82
N PRO A 101 31.81 -20.83 29.72
CA PRO A 101 31.89 -19.43 29.31
C PRO A 101 31.28 -19.16 27.91
N ILE A 102 31.52 -20.05 26.96
CA ILE A 102 30.94 -19.89 25.59
C ILE A 102 29.43 -20.14 25.65
N GLU A 103 28.97 -21.10 26.43
CA GLU A 103 27.52 -21.38 26.59
C GLU A 103 26.77 -20.19 27.17
N ILE A 104 27.35 -19.55 28.21
CA ILE A 104 26.80 -18.30 28.75
C ILE A 104 26.81 -17.19 27.66
N ALA A 105 27.92 -17.05 26.95
CA ALA A 105 28.02 -15.99 25.91
C ALA A 105 26.96 -16.14 24.81
N TRP A 106 26.79 -17.35 24.23
CA TRP A 106 25.80 -17.55 23.16
C TRP A 106 24.34 -17.50 23.64
N THR A 107 24.09 -17.56 24.95
CA THR A 107 22.77 -17.34 25.55
C THR A 107 22.52 -15.86 25.80
N VAL A 108 23.47 -15.18 26.45
CA VAL A 108 23.29 -13.80 26.92
C VAL A 108 23.37 -12.81 25.76
N VAL A 109 24.33 -12.98 24.82
CA VAL A 109 24.51 -12.02 23.69
C VAL A 109 23.24 -11.90 22.82
N PRO A 110 22.59 -12.98 22.35
CA PRO A 110 21.34 -12.86 21.62
C PRO A 110 20.21 -12.17 22.41
N ILE A 111 20.10 -12.43 23.72
CA ILE A 111 19.12 -11.75 24.59
C ILE A 111 19.37 -10.23 24.58
N LEU A 112 20.62 -9.81 24.73
CA LEU A 112 20.97 -8.39 24.72
C LEU A 112 20.68 -7.73 23.36
N ILE A 113 20.93 -8.45 22.25
CA ILE A 113 20.57 -7.98 20.90
C ILE A 113 19.05 -7.80 20.79
N LEU A 114 18.26 -8.75 21.24
CA LEU A 114 16.79 -8.65 21.21
C LEU A 114 16.26 -7.51 22.08
N VAL A 115 16.83 -7.31 23.28
CA VAL A 115 16.48 -6.17 24.15
C VAL A 115 16.80 -4.84 23.46
N PHE A 116 17.98 -4.77 22.82
CA PHE A 116 18.35 -3.57 22.04
C PHE A 116 17.37 -3.31 20.89
N ILE A 117 17.05 -4.32 20.07
CA ILE A 117 16.06 -4.19 18.98
C ILE A 117 14.71 -3.74 19.54
N GLY A 118 14.23 -4.37 20.62
CA GLY A 118 12.95 -4.05 21.25
C GLY A 118 12.88 -2.60 21.74
N ALA A 119 13.97 -2.05 22.25
CA ALA A 119 14.02 -0.67 22.73
C ALA A 119 13.74 0.37 21.63
N PHE A 120 14.03 0.05 20.37
CA PHE A 120 13.78 0.93 19.22
C PHE A 120 12.53 0.55 18.44
N SER A 121 12.17 -0.73 18.38
CA SER A 121 11.01 -1.18 17.59
C SER A 121 9.68 -0.94 18.30
N LEU A 122 9.62 -1.07 19.63
CA LEU A 122 8.36 -0.85 20.36
C LEU A 122 7.80 0.57 20.24
N PRO A 123 8.60 1.66 20.34
CA PRO A 123 8.08 3.01 20.12
C PRO A 123 7.44 3.19 18.71
N VAL A 124 8.07 2.62 17.67
CA VAL A 124 7.52 2.67 16.30
C VAL A 124 6.20 1.91 16.24
N LEU A 125 6.12 0.74 16.85
CA LEU A 125 4.89 -0.06 16.91
C LEU A 125 3.76 0.70 17.63
N PHE A 126 4.04 1.32 18.78
CA PHE A 126 3.04 2.09 19.51
C PHE A 126 2.56 3.29 18.70
N LYS A 127 3.45 4.01 18.02
CA LYS A 127 3.10 5.14 17.15
C LYS A 127 2.17 4.71 16.00
N GLN A 128 2.37 3.52 15.41
CA GLN A 128 1.49 2.99 14.37
C GLN A 128 0.11 2.61 14.89
N GLN A 129 0.01 2.17 16.16
CA GLN A 129 -1.25 1.65 16.73
C GLN A 129 -2.05 2.72 17.49
N GLU A 130 -1.47 3.84 17.84
CA GLU A 130 -2.16 4.96 18.46
C GLU A 130 -2.83 5.80 17.35
N ILE A 131 -4.13 5.55 17.15
CA ILE A 131 -4.90 6.24 16.11
C ILE A 131 -5.24 7.66 16.57
N PRO A 132 -4.74 8.71 15.90
CA PRO A 132 -5.06 10.10 16.21
C PRO A 132 -6.48 10.47 15.78
N GLU A 133 -6.95 11.66 16.14
CA GLU A 133 -8.13 12.26 15.53
C GLU A 133 -7.83 12.59 14.07
N GLY A 134 -8.64 12.05 13.13
CA GLY A 134 -8.44 12.22 11.70
C GLY A 134 -9.05 13.51 11.17
N ASP A 135 -8.34 14.18 10.25
CA ASP A 135 -8.91 15.27 9.44
C ASP A 135 -9.87 14.71 8.39
N VAL A 136 -9.59 13.51 7.88
CA VAL A 136 -10.42 12.76 6.92
C VAL A 136 -10.53 11.32 7.37
N THR A 137 -11.76 10.79 7.41
CA THR A 137 -12.02 9.38 7.71
C THR A 137 -12.55 8.66 6.48
N ILE A 138 -11.87 7.58 6.07
CA ILE A 138 -12.23 6.77 4.89
C ILE A 138 -12.42 5.33 5.34
N LYS A 139 -13.60 4.78 5.10
CA LYS A 139 -13.83 3.35 5.28
C LYS A 139 -13.43 2.60 4.01
N VAL A 140 -12.68 1.52 4.20
CA VAL A 140 -12.18 0.64 3.14
C VAL A 140 -12.76 -0.74 3.32
N THR A 141 -13.39 -1.26 2.28
CA THR A 141 -13.92 -2.62 2.27
C THR A 141 -13.26 -3.43 1.15
N GLY A 142 -12.58 -4.53 1.50
CA GLY A 142 -12.02 -5.48 0.54
C GLY A 142 -13.07 -6.45 0.03
N TYR A 143 -13.14 -6.60 -1.28
CA TYR A 143 -14.00 -7.57 -2.00
C TYR A 143 -13.15 -8.45 -2.92
N GLN A 144 -13.68 -9.54 -3.37
CA GLN A 144 -13.07 -10.41 -4.38
C GLN A 144 -13.47 -9.93 -5.80
N TRP A 145 -12.66 -9.19 -6.54
CA TRP A 145 -11.32 -8.70 -6.26
C TRP A 145 -11.25 -7.22 -6.66
N TYR A 146 -11.61 -6.34 -5.74
CA TYR A 146 -11.60 -4.89 -5.86
C TYR A 146 -11.70 -4.24 -4.48
N TRP A 147 -11.59 -2.94 -4.40
CA TRP A 147 -11.75 -2.18 -3.17
C TRP A 147 -12.95 -1.25 -3.24
N GLY A 148 -13.74 -1.19 -2.18
CA GLY A 148 -14.76 -0.18 -1.98
C GLY A 148 -14.27 0.87 -0.98
N TYR A 149 -14.52 2.14 -1.26
CA TYR A 149 -14.16 3.28 -0.44
C TYR A 149 -15.39 4.09 -0.09
N GLU A 150 -15.44 4.60 1.16
CA GLU A 150 -16.50 5.45 1.65
C GLU A 150 -15.89 6.58 2.50
N TYR A 151 -16.01 7.83 2.06
CA TYR A 151 -15.66 9.02 2.83
C TYR A 151 -16.79 9.26 3.82
N VAL A 152 -16.57 8.85 5.06
CA VAL A 152 -17.62 8.69 6.08
C VAL A 152 -18.34 10.01 6.37
N ASP A 153 -17.60 11.11 6.47
CA ASP A 153 -18.12 12.43 6.82
C ASP A 153 -18.94 13.06 5.69
N HIS A 154 -18.81 12.56 4.45
CA HIS A 154 -19.43 13.12 3.26
C HIS A 154 -20.42 12.17 2.57
N GLU A 155 -20.55 10.95 3.09
CA GLU A 155 -21.42 9.90 2.52
C GLU A 155 -21.10 9.60 1.03
N VAL A 156 -19.82 9.84 0.61
CA VAL A 156 -19.35 9.58 -0.75
C VAL A 156 -18.76 8.18 -0.80
N GLY A 157 -19.31 7.33 -1.66
CA GLY A 157 -18.83 5.95 -1.81
C GLY A 157 -18.64 5.56 -3.26
N PHE A 158 -17.52 4.86 -3.55
CA PHE A 158 -17.21 4.33 -4.88
C PHE A 158 -16.40 3.03 -4.80
N GLU A 159 -16.35 2.33 -5.91
CA GLU A 159 -15.55 1.12 -6.09
C GLU A 159 -14.32 1.42 -6.95
N SER A 160 -13.24 0.69 -6.73
CA SER A 160 -11.96 0.86 -7.41
C SER A 160 -11.47 -0.47 -7.94
N TYR A 161 -11.34 -0.57 -9.26
CA TYR A 161 -10.93 -1.77 -9.97
C TYR A 161 -9.59 -1.54 -10.68
N MET A 162 -8.82 -2.60 -10.82
CA MET A 162 -7.60 -2.55 -11.64
C MET A 162 -7.94 -2.23 -13.10
N ILE A 163 -7.20 -1.33 -13.72
CA ILE A 163 -7.28 -1.10 -15.17
C ILE A 163 -6.85 -2.38 -15.90
N GLY A 164 -7.72 -2.93 -16.73
CA GLY A 164 -7.54 -4.21 -17.41
C GLY A 164 -8.18 -5.40 -16.70
N ALA A 165 -8.88 -5.20 -15.57
CA ALA A 165 -9.76 -6.21 -14.98
C ALA A 165 -11.04 -6.41 -15.80
N PRO A 166 -11.80 -7.51 -15.63
CA PRO A 166 -13.08 -7.72 -16.32
C PRO A 166 -14.09 -6.60 -16.09
N ALA A 167 -14.11 -5.98 -14.91
CA ALA A 167 -14.98 -4.85 -14.60
C ALA A 167 -14.67 -3.61 -15.46
N THR A 168 -13.41 -3.40 -15.83
CA THR A 168 -12.95 -2.33 -16.71
C THR A 168 -12.87 -2.76 -18.19
N GLY A 169 -13.42 -3.95 -18.53
CA GLY A 169 -13.47 -4.47 -19.90
C GLY A 169 -12.24 -5.26 -20.34
N GLY A 170 -11.30 -5.57 -19.44
CA GLY A 170 -10.11 -6.36 -19.72
C GLY A 170 -10.25 -7.86 -19.37
N ASP A 171 -9.13 -8.57 -19.40
CA ASP A 171 -9.01 -9.99 -19.09
C ASP A 171 -7.78 -10.30 -18.21
N TYR A 172 -7.33 -9.33 -17.42
CA TYR A 172 -6.11 -9.34 -16.60
C TYR A 172 -4.81 -9.44 -17.41
N ARG A 173 -4.83 -9.03 -18.69
CA ARG A 173 -3.66 -9.04 -19.57
C ARG A 173 -3.40 -7.66 -20.15
N LEU A 174 -2.13 -7.33 -20.25
CA LEU A 174 -1.69 -6.14 -20.95
C LEU A 174 -1.80 -6.35 -22.46
N ASN A 175 -2.90 -5.91 -23.05
CA ASN A 175 -3.16 -5.88 -24.48
C ASN A 175 -3.26 -4.43 -24.98
N ASP A 176 -3.49 -4.22 -26.26
CA ASP A 176 -3.49 -2.86 -26.83
C ASP A 176 -4.66 -2.00 -26.28
N ASP A 177 -5.81 -2.61 -25.99
CA ASP A 177 -6.96 -1.89 -25.42
C ASP A 177 -6.65 -1.44 -23.97
N VAL A 178 -5.98 -2.30 -23.18
CA VAL A 178 -5.58 -1.97 -21.80
C VAL A 178 -4.46 -0.93 -21.80
N ARG A 179 -3.53 -0.95 -22.77
CA ARG A 179 -2.52 0.11 -22.92
C ARG A 179 -3.17 1.46 -23.22
N ALA A 180 -4.19 1.47 -24.07
CA ALA A 180 -4.94 2.69 -24.34
C ALA A 180 -5.67 3.19 -23.08
N GLN A 181 -6.31 2.32 -22.30
CA GLN A 181 -6.96 2.68 -21.04
C GLN A 181 -5.97 3.27 -20.02
N LEU A 182 -4.79 2.66 -19.86
CA LEU A 182 -3.75 3.20 -19.00
C LEU A 182 -3.30 4.59 -19.42
N ALA A 183 -3.02 4.77 -20.72
CA ALA A 183 -2.60 6.06 -21.27
C ALA A 183 -3.68 7.14 -21.13
N ASP A 184 -4.95 6.80 -21.36
CA ASP A 184 -6.10 7.71 -21.21
C ASP A 184 -6.31 8.13 -19.74
N ALA A 185 -5.97 7.24 -18.78
CA ALA A 185 -6.01 7.52 -17.35
C ALA A 185 -4.72 8.17 -16.80
N GLY A 186 -3.72 8.47 -17.66
CA GLY A 186 -2.47 9.11 -17.29
C GLY A 186 -1.41 8.16 -16.71
N TYR A 187 -1.59 6.84 -16.85
CA TYR A 187 -0.63 5.82 -16.39
C TYR A 187 0.24 5.30 -17.53
N THR A 188 1.38 4.72 -17.16
CA THR A 188 2.32 4.09 -18.08
C THR A 188 2.17 2.57 -18.08
N GLU A 189 2.75 1.87 -19.08
CA GLU A 189 2.65 0.41 -19.18
C GLU A 189 3.30 -0.34 -18.00
N ASP A 190 4.32 0.23 -17.37
CA ASP A 190 5.00 -0.33 -16.19
C ASP A 190 4.14 -0.20 -14.92
N GLU A 191 3.07 0.57 -14.95
CA GLU A 191 2.08 0.70 -13.88
C GLU A 191 0.87 -0.25 -14.06
N PHE A 192 0.86 -1.06 -15.12
CA PHE A 192 -0.06 -2.18 -15.21
C PHE A 192 0.08 -3.09 -13.97
N LEU A 193 -1.01 -3.55 -13.39
CA LEU A 193 -1.14 -4.23 -12.09
C LEU A 193 -1.05 -3.30 -10.86
N LEU A 194 -0.80 -2.01 -11.04
CA LEU A 194 -0.76 -1.01 -9.96
C LEU A 194 -1.90 0.01 -10.10
N ALA A 195 -2.21 0.40 -11.35
CA ALA A 195 -3.17 1.43 -11.67
C ALA A 195 -4.62 0.95 -11.54
N THR A 196 -5.46 1.80 -10.96
CA THR A 196 -6.90 1.60 -10.82
C THR A 196 -7.68 2.61 -11.65
N ASP A 197 -8.92 2.25 -11.98
CA ASP A 197 -9.85 3.12 -12.67
C ASP A 197 -10.29 4.32 -11.80
N THR A 198 -10.35 4.15 -10.49
CA THR A 198 -10.70 5.18 -9.51
C THR A 198 -9.67 5.19 -8.39
N ALA A 199 -9.19 6.36 -7.99
CA ALA A 199 -8.21 6.52 -6.92
C ALA A 199 -8.83 7.08 -5.64
N VAL A 200 -8.24 6.72 -4.49
CA VAL A 200 -8.48 7.45 -3.24
C VAL A 200 -7.75 8.79 -3.31
N VAL A 201 -8.44 9.89 -3.05
CA VAL A 201 -7.85 11.24 -3.05
C VAL A 201 -7.80 11.78 -1.64
N VAL A 202 -6.65 12.26 -1.21
CA VAL A 202 -6.44 12.79 0.15
C VAL A 202 -5.62 14.07 0.12
N PRO A 203 -5.84 15.00 1.05
CA PRO A 203 -5.05 16.22 1.14
C PRO A 203 -3.67 15.95 1.77
N VAL A 204 -2.64 16.64 1.29
CA VAL A 204 -1.28 16.61 1.83
C VAL A 204 -1.22 17.21 3.23
N ASN A 205 -0.34 16.69 4.11
CA ASN A 205 -0.14 17.15 5.49
C ASN A 205 -1.41 17.15 6.35
N LYS A 206 -2.32 16.22 6.08
CA LYS A 206 -3.50 15.97 6.90
C LYS A 206 -3.49 14.53 7.43
N THR A 207 -4.02 14.36 8.62
CA THR A 207 -4.16 13.04 9.23
C THR A 207 -5.33 12.28 8.60
N ILE A 208 -5.02 11.21 7.91
CA ILE A 208 -6.01 10.33 7.27
C ILE A 208 -6.19 9.08 8.13
N VAL A 209 -7.42 8.81 8.55
CA VAL A 209 -7.78 7.59 9.25
C VAL A 209 -8.51 6.65 8.29
N MET A 210 -7.98 5.45 8.12
CA MET A 210 -8.58 4.41 7.28
C MET A 210 -9.24 3.35 8.16
N GLN A 211 -10.53 3.13 8.00
CA GLN A 211 -11.30 2.08 8.67
C GLN A 211 -11.41 0.88 7.75
N VAL A 212 -10.66 -0.19 8.01
CA VAL A 212 -10.44 -1.30 7.08
C VAL A 212 -11.21 -2.54 7.50
N THR A 213 -11.99 -3.11 6.58
CA THR A 213 -12.74 -4.36 6.77
C THR A 213 -12.79 -5.19 5.48
N GLY A 214 -13.15 -6.46 5.58
CA GLY A 214 -13.42 -7.34 4.44
C GLY A 214 -14.92 -7.66 4.35
N ALA A 215 -15.43 -7.80 3.13
CA ALA A 215 -16.82 -8.18 2.88
C ALA A 215 -16.99 -9.71 2.79
N ASP A 216 -16.00 -10.43 2.29
CA ASP A 216 -16.08 -11.84 1.89
C ASP A 216 -14.97 -12.70 2.50
N VAL A 217 -13.71 -12.47 2.14
CA VAL A 217 -12.52 -13.15 2.67
C VAL A 217 -11.57 -12.14 3.31
N ILE A 218 -10.45 -12.59 3.86
CA ILE A 218 -9.43 -11.68 4.37
C ILE A 218 -8.66 -11.10 3.17
N HIS A 219 -8.53 -9.77 3.17
CA HIS A 219 -7.66 -8.98 2.31
C HIS A 219 -6.69 -8.19 3.18
N SER A 220 -5.80 -7.39 2.60
CA SER A 220 -4.96 -6.47 3.37
C SER A 220 -4.69 -5.21 2.55
N TRP A 221 -5.07 -4.06 3.08
CA TRP A 221 -4.84 -2.77 2.48
C TRP A 221 -3.45 -2.27 2.87
N THR A 222 -2.62 -1.88 1.89
CA THR A 222 -1.25 -1.42 2.15
C THR A 222 -0.78 -0.43 1.10
N ILE A 223 -0.07 0.62 1.55
CA ILE A 223 0.70 1.53 0.71
C ILE A 223 2.13 1.55 1.25
N PRO A 224 3.09 0.91 0.56
CA PRO A 224 4.47 0.81 1.04
C PRO A 224 5.15 2.16 1.29
N ALA A 225 4.89 3.16 0.43
CA ALA A 225 5.43 4.51 0.57
C ALA A 225 4.92 5.25 1.82
N PHE A 226 3.75 4.88 2.34
CA PHE A 226 3.19 5.43 3.59
C PHE A 226 3.61 4.62 4.83
N GLY A 227 4.21 3.45 4.64
CA GLY A 227 4.60 2.57 5.74
C GLY A 227 3.41 1.94 6.47
N VAL A 228 2.26 1.79 5.81
CA VAL A 228 1.04 1.27 6.43
C VAL A 228 0.58 -0.04 5.82
N LYS A 229 0.05 -0.91 6.67
CA LYS A 229 -0.60 -2.16 6.30
C LYS A 229 -1.64 -2.54 7.34
N GLN A 230 -2.85 -2.87 6.90
CA GLN A 230 -3.93 -3.35 7.77
C GLN A 230 -4.72 -4.47 7.10
N ASP A 231 -4.86 -5.59 7.78
CA ASP A 231 -5.68 -6.69 7.30
C ASP A 231 -7.16 -6.34 7.36
N ALA A 232 -7.84 -6.57 6.23
CA ALA A 232 -9.26 -6.37 6.02
C ALA A 232 -10.00 -7.67 6.35
N VAL A 233 -10.34 -7.87 7.64
CA VAL A 233 -10.94 -9.11 8.13
C VAL A 233 -12.47 -8.98 8.18
N PRO A 234 -13.23 -9.92 7.58
CA PRO A 234 -14.69 -9.91 7.65
C PRO A 234 -15.22 -9.88 9.08
N GLY A 235 -16.17 -9.00 9.36
CA GLY A 235 -16.77 -8.84 10.68
C GLY A 235 -15.92 -8.06 11.70
N ARG A 236 -14.76 -7.56 11.31
CA ARG A 236 -13.90 -6.69 12.12
C ARG A 236 -13.67 -5.37 11.38
N LEU A 237 -13.84 -4.25 12.07
CA LEU A 237 -13.41 -2.94 11.61
C LEU A 237 -12.11 -2.60 12.34
N ALA A 238 -11.01 -2.54 11.60
CA ALA A 238 -9.69 -2.17 12.12
C ALA A 238 -9.33 -0.78 11.60
N GLU A 239 -8.41 -0.10 12.27
CA GLU A 239 -8.00 1.25 11.89
C GLU A 239 -6.50 1.30 11.63
N LEU A 240 -6.09 2.12 10.70
CA LEU A 240 -4.74 2.60 10.49
C LEU A 240 -4.80 4.10 10.19
N TRP A 241 -3.66 4.77 10.29
CA TRP A 241 -3.56 6.18 9.95
C TRP A 241 -2.26 6.48 9.22
N PHE A 242 -2.26 7.58 8.47
CA PHE A 242 -1.07 8.14 7.86
C PHE A 242 -1.26 9.66 7.64
N GLU A 243 -0.14 10.34 7.50
CA GLU A 243 -0.05 11.73 7.08
C GLU A 243 1.01 11.80 5.99
N ALA A 244 0.57 12.03 4.74
CA ALA A 244 1.48 12.11 3.59
C ALA A 244 2.01 13.54 3.46
N GLU A 245 3.34 13.66 3.40
CA GLU A 245 4.06 14.93 3.38
C GLU A 245 4.36 15.45 1.96
N GLU A 246 4.06 14.67 0.93
CA GLU A 246 4.39 14.98 -0.46
C GLU A 246 3.22 14.65 -1.39
N GLU A 247 2.87 15.62 -2.27
CA GLU A 247 1.85 15.43 -3.30
C GLU A 247 2.35 14.44 -4.38
N GLY A 248 1.45 13.57 -4.86
CA GLY A 248 1.83 12.58 -5.88
C GLY A 248 0.85 11.43 -5.97
N VAL A 249 1.18 10.47 -6.84
CA VAL A 249 0.45 9.21 -7.01
C VAL A 249 1.21 8.08 -6.32
N TYR A 250 0.51 7.32 -5.48
CA TYR A 250 1.05 6.24 -4.67
C TYR A 250 0.29 4.95 -4.92
N PHE A 251 1.01 3.86 -4.99
CA PHE A 251 0.44 2.55 -5.30
C PHE A 251 0.61 1.56 -4.17
N GLY A 252 -0.38 0.69 -4.05
CA GLY A 252 -0.35 -0.47 -3.18
C GLY A 252 -1.01 -1.67 -3.84
N GLN A 253 -1.00 -2.78 -3.14
CA GLN A 253 -1.61 -4.02 -3.59
C GLN A 253 -2.24 -4.75 -2.42
N CYS A 254 -3.21 -5.64 -2.68
CA CYS A 254 -3.69 -6.54 -1.64
C CYS A 254 -2.53 -7.35 -1.08
N SER A 255 -2.34 -7.33 0.24
CA SER A 255 -1.19 -7.92 0.93
C SER A 255 -1.55 -9.12 1.81
N GLU A 256 -2.74 -9.73 1.59
CA GLU A 256 -3.17 -11.01 2.17
C GLU A 256 -3.85 -11.85 1.10
N LEU A 257 -3.44 -13.13 0.97
CA LEU A 257 -3.91 -14.02 -0.10
C LEU A 257 -5.43 -14.21 -0.04
N CYS A 258 -6.14 -13.65 -1.01
CA CYS A 258 -7.60 -13.60 -1.06
C CYS A 258 -8.22 -14.42 -2.21
N GLY A 259 -7.43 -15.21 -2.93
CA GLY A 259 -7.90 -16.14 -3.97
C GLY A 259 -7.30 -15.88 -5.36
N PHE A 260 -8.06 -16.21 -6.41
CA PHE A 260 -7.60 -16.26 -7.80
C PHE A 260 -7.02 -14.94 -8.32
N ALA A 261 -7.69 -13.81 -8.08
CA ALA A 261 -7.25 -12.52 -8.59
C ALA A 261 -6.59 -11.62 -7.50
N HIS A 262 -5.96 -12.25 -6.50
CA HIS A 262 -5.26 -11.55 -5.43
C HIS A 262 -4.26 -10.50 -5.93
N ALA A 263 -3.52 -10.78 -7.00
CA ALA A 263 -2.55 -9.85 -7.59
C ALA A 263 -3.19 -8.79 -8.51
N TYR A 264 -4.52 -8.84 -8.71
CA TYR A 264 -5.25 -8.01 -9.64
C TYR A 264 -6.25 -7.07 -8.94
N MET A 265 -6.00 -6.72 -7.68
CA MET A 265 -6.75 -5.73 -6.91
C MET A 265 -5.79 -4.72 -6.26
N PRO A 266 -5.15 -3.89 -7.08
CA PRO A 266 -4.25 -2.86 -6.60
C PRO A 266 -5.00 -1.73 -5.88
N ILE A 267 -4.20 -0.81 -5.33
CA ILE A 267 -4.65 0.38 -4.63
C ILE A 267 -3.93 1.58 -5.23
N THR A 268 -4.68 2.62 -5.60
CA THR A 268 -4.10 3.90 -6.01
C THR A 268 -4.57 4.99 -5.06
N VAL A 269 -3.62 5.76 -4.54
CA VAL A 269 -3.88 6.95 -3.70
C VAL A 269 -3.26 8.17 -4.36
N LYS A 270 -4.03 9.25 -4.52
CA LYS A 270 -3.56 10.55 -4.99
C LYS A 270 -3.52 11.51 -3.81
N VAL A 271 -2.34 11.96 -3.46
CA VAL A 271 -2.12 13.00 -2.47
C VAL A 271 -2.05 14.33 -3.19
N VAL A 272 -2.91 15.26 -2.82
CA VAL A 272 -3.09 16.53 -3.52
C VAL A 272 -3.08 17.72 -2.55
N SER A 273 -2.99 18.93 -3.06
CA SER A 273 -3.17 20.13 -2.23
C SER A 273 -4.57 20.17 -1.58
N GLU A 274 -4.71 20.88 -0.47
CA GLU A 274 -6.01 21.03 0.21
C GLU A 274 -7.07 21.63 -0.73
N GLU A 275 -6.71 22.63 -1.54
CA GLU A 275 -7.59 23.25 -2.51
C GLU A 275 -8.06 22.25 -3.60
N ALA A 276 -7.15 21.44 -4.13
CA ALA A 276 -7.48 20.41 -5.12
C ALA A 276 -8.36 19.30 -4.51
N TYR A 277 -8.11 18.93 -3.26
CA TYR A 277 -8.94 17.98 -2.53
C TYR A 277 -10.37 18.49 -2.34
N GLU A 278 -10.56 19.74 -1.89
CA GLU A 278 -11.90 20.33 -1.71
C GLU A 278 -12.67 20.42 -3.03
N ALA A 279 -11.98 20.80 -4.11
CA ALA A 279 -12.59 20.84 -5.44
C ALA A 279 -13.00 19.45 -5.93
N TRP A 280 -12.13 18.45 -5.75
CA TRP A 280 -12.44 17.06 -6.05
C TRP A 280 -13.60 16.53 -5.20
N LEU A 281 -13.60 16.79 -3.90
CA LEU A 281 -14.63 16.34 -2.98
C LEU A 281 -16.01 16.89 -3.36
N ALA A 282 -16.09 18.17 -3.72
CA ALA A 282 -17.34 18.77 -4.18
C ALA A 282 -17.86 18.09 -5.44
N ALA A 283 -16.99 17.78 -6.39
CA ALA A 283 -17.36 17.07 -7.61
C ALA A 283 -17.73 15.60 -7.31
N ALA A 284 -17.04 14.94 -6.38
CA ALA A 284 -17.31 13.56 -5.96
C ALA A 284 -18.67 13.43 -5.25
N VAL A 285 -19.05 14.42 -4.43
CA VAL A 285 -20.39 14.49 -3.80
C VAL A 285 -21.48 14.56 -4.87
N ASP A 286 -21.28 15.33 -5.93
CA ASP A 286 -22.26 15.45 -7.02
C ASP A 286 -22.34 14.16 -7.85
N GLU A 287 -21.20 13.56 -8.18
CA GLU A 287 -21.11 12.36 -9.02
C GLU A 287 -21.58 11.09 -8.31
N TYR A 288 -21.14 10.88 -7.07
CA TYR A 288 -21.40 9.65 -6.30
C TYR A 288 -22.61 9.76 -5.35
N GLY A 289 -23.29 10.89 -5.33
CA GLY A 289 -24.53 11.08 -4.57
C GLY A 289 -24.33 11.25 -3.06
N GLY A 290 -23.19 11.84 -2.65
CA GLY A 290 -22.90 12.17 -1.27
C GLY A 290 -23.76 13.29 -0.67
N ASN A 291 -23.43 13.69 0.57
CA ASN A 291 -24.15 14.75 1.29
C ASN A 291 -23.56 16.16 1.02
N PRO A 292 -24.21 17.01 0.21
CA PRO A 292 -23.70 18.36 -0.11
C PRO A 292 -23.57 19.29 1.10
N GLU A 293 -24.33 19.05 2.18
CA GLU A 293 -24.30 19.86 3.40
C GLU A 293 -23.04 19.62 4.24
N SER A 294 -22.32 18.53 3.96
CA SER A 294 -21.06 18.19 4.64
C SER A 294 -19.85 18.90 4.06
N LEU A 295 -19.98 19.53 2.89
CA LEU A 295 -18.86 20.22 2.23
C LEU A 295 -18.44 21.46 3.02
N PRO A 296 -17.14 21.77 3.11
CA PRO A 296 -16.68 23.02 3.69
C PRO A 296 -17.32 24.22 2.96
N ALA A 297 -17.75 25.22 3.70
CA ALA A 297 -18.33 26.40 3.11
C ALA A 297 -17.26 27.09 2.26
N PHE A 298 -17.42 27.09 0.92
CA PHE A 298 -16.62 27.90 0.04
C PHE A 298 -16.80 29.37 0.45
N GLU A 299 -15.85 29.95 1.16
CA GLU A 299 -15.72 31.41 1.20
C GLU A 299 -15.43 31.85 -0.22
N THR A 300 -16.47 32.25 -0.93
CA THR A 300 -16.34 32.95 -2.21
C THR A 300 -15.49 34.18 -1.96
N ALA A 301 -14.19 34.05 -2.17
CA ALA A 301 -13.30 35.18 -2.33
C ALA A 301 -13.64 35.87 -3.67
N MET A 302 -14.80 36.53 -3.68
CA MET A 302 -15.10 37.58 -4.63
C MET A 302 -14.81 38.90 -3.96
N ASN A 303 -13.62 39.38 -4.13
CA ASN A 303 -13.30 40.82 -4.13
C ASN A 303 -12.20 41.11 -5.16
#